data_7d81813d66c34e739415fc8cc888b547
#
_entry.id   7d81813d66c34e739415fc8cc888b547
#
_cell.length_a   1.000
_cell.length_b   1.000
_cell.length_c   1.000
_cell.angle_alpha   90.00
_cell.angle_beta   90.00
_cell.angle_gamma   90.00
#
_symmetry.space_group_name_H-M   'P 1'
#
loop_
_entity.id
_entity.type
_entity.pdbx_description
1 polymer ?
#
loop_
_entity_poly.entity_id
_entity_poly.type
_entity_poly.pdbx_seq_one_letter_code
_entity_poly.pdbx_strand_id
1 'polypeptide(L)'
;MIPRVMSVASTDSGGGAGIMADLKTFTALKVFGTAVIVTLTAQNSVSVKSIYELPLKFIDDQFDEILDDIGTDAAKTGMLYSSDIINEVANKFIQYDVKNIVIDPVMISKTNVRLLKEDAIDAMVNKLMKISYLITPNMPEAEVISKTKIKNYNDMKNAAKIIYNNISTNVLIKGGHYNSYFSSDILYDGDEFYEFKMKRVDTKNTHGTGDTLSSAITSYLANGKKLCEAIKLSRGYIEGTIKNSFPMGKGYGPLNHFWVIK
;
A
#
# COMPACT_ATOMS: atom_id res chain seq x y z
N MET A 1 1.13 2.74 -25.31
CA MET A 1 -0.13 2.32 -24.66
C MET A 1 -0.13 2.91 -23.25
N ILE A 2 -1.28 3.35 -22.72
CA ILE A 2 -1.36 3.84 -21.33
C ILE A 2 -1.31 2.63 -20.41
N PRO A 3 -0.38 2.55 -19.43
CA PRO A 3 -0.33 1.45 -18.48
C PRO A 3 -1.58 1.39 -17.61
N ARG A 4 -2.03 0.17 -17.28
CA ARG A 4 -3.23 -0.11 -16.49
C ARG A 4 -2.80 -0.59 -15.11
N VAL A 5 -3.39 -0.03 -14.08
CA VAL A 5 -3.08 -0.36 -12.68
C VAL A 5 -4.37 -0.62 -11.92
N MET A 6 -4.42 -1.74 -11.19
CA MET A 6 -5.58 -2.10 -10.39
C MET A 6 -5.29 -1.91 -8.89
N SER A 7 -6.18 -1.21 -8.20
CA SER A 7 -6.22 -1.16 -6.74
C SER A 7 -7.28 -2.12 -6.20
N VAL A 8 -6.90 -2.97 -5.25
CA VAL A 8 -7.79 -3.85 -4.51
C VAL A 8 -7.74 -3.44 -3.05
N ALA A 9 -8.75 -2.72 -2.57
CA ALA A 9 -8.73 -2.15 -1.22
C ALA A 9 -10.11 -1.71 -0.74
N SER A 10 -10.14 -1.19 0.48
CA SER A 10 -11.28 -0.48 1.05
C SER A 10 -11.40 0.94 0.52
N THR A 11 -12.61 1.49 0.57
CA THR A 11 -12.82 2.93 0.36
C THR A 11 -12.42 3.74 1.59
N ASP A 12 -12.16 5.02 1.40
CA ASP A 12 -12.17 6.06 2.45
C ASP A 12 -13.15 7.15 2.04
N SER A 13 -14.32 7.23 2.69
CA SER A 13 -15.34 8.26 2.39
C SER A 13 -14.83 9.69 2.59
N GLY A 14 -13.77 9.89 3.41
CA GLY A 14 -13.06 11.16 3.57
C GLY A 14 -12.13 11.48 2.41
N GLY A 15 -11.85 10.53 1.53
CA GLY A 15 -11.12 10.72 0.27
C GLY A 15 -9.60 10.84 0.42
N GLY A 16 -9.03 10.63 1.61
CA GLY A 16 -7.59 10.83 1.87
C GLY A 16 -6.74 9.56 1.80
N ALA A 17 -7.35 8.38 1.85
CA ALA A 17 -6.67 7.08 1.88
C ALA A 17 -7.43 6.04 1.03
N GLY A 18 -7.01 4.78 1.08
CA GLY A 18 -7.63 3.67 0.38
C GLY A 18 -7.74 3.91 -1.13
N ILE A 19 -8.72 3.27 -1.77
CA ILE A 19 -8.97 3.39 -3.22
C ILE A 19 -9.03 4.84 -3.70
N MET A 20 -9.56 5.76 -2.87
CA MET A 20 -9.67 7.17 -3.25
C MET A 20 -8.30 7.83 -3.41
N ALA A 21 -7.35 7.53 -2.53
CA ALA A 21 -5.97 8.00 -2.67
C ALA A 21 -5.24 7.29 -3.81
N ASP A 22 -5.52 5.99 -4.01
CA ASP A 22 -4.92 5.18 -5.05
C ASP A 22 -5.27 5.74 -6.44
N LEU A 23 -6.56 5.92 -6.74
CA LEU A 23 -7.02 6.45 -8.03
C LEU A 23 -6.51 7.87 -8.30
N LYS A 24 -6.45 8.73 -7.27
CA LYS A 24 -5.84 10.07 -7.39
C LYS A 24 -4.36 9.96 -7.75
N THR A 25 -3.64 9.03 -7.13
CA THR A 25 -2.22 8.78 -7.42
C THR A 25 -2.03 8.26 -8.84
N PHE A 26 -2.82 7.29 -9.27
CA PHE A 26 -2.80 6.74 -10.61
C PHE A 26 -3.04 7.82 -11.66
N THR A 27 -4.07 8.65 -11.46
CA THR A 27 -4.38 9.79 -12.34
C THR A 27 -3.23 10.78 -12.41
N ALA A 28 -2.65 11.16 -11.26
CA ALA A 28 -1.55 12.11 -11.21
C ALA A 28 -0.27 11.58 -11.89
N LEU A 29 -0.06 10.26 -11.85
CA LEU A 29 1.08 9.58 -12.50
C LEU A 29 0.77 9.09 -13.93
N LYS A 30 -0.40 9.48 -14.49
CA LYS A 30 -0.82 9.23 -15.88
C LYS A 30 -0.89 7.74 -16.25
N VAL A 31 -1.36 6.90 -15.33
CA VAL A 31 -1.74 5.52 -15.58
C VAL A 31 -3.26 5.38 -15.50
N PHE A 32 -3.84 4.41 -16.23
CA PHE A 32 -5.25 4.11 -16.15
C PHE A 32 -5.53 3.28 -14.89
N GLY A 33 -6.26 3.85 -13.93
CA GLY A 33 -6.58 3.19 -12.66
C GLY A 33 -7.93 2.50 -12.70
N THR A 34 -7.95 1.20 -12.35
CA THR A 34 -9.16 0.44 -12.02
C THR A 34 -9.20 0.13 -10.53
N ALA A 35 -10.37 -0.28 -10.02
CA ALA A 35 -10.53 -0.54 -8.59
C ALA A 35 -11.47 -1.71 -8.33
N VAL A 36 -11.03 -2.65 -7.50
CA VAL A 36 -11.85 -3.66 -6.85
C VAL A 36 -12.08 -3.25 -5.41
N ILE A 37 -13.31 -2.88 -5.07
CA ILE A 37 -13.69 -2.47 -3.72
C ILE A 37 -14.02 -3.70 -2.90
N VAL A 38 -13.36 -3.87 -1.75
CA VAL A 38 -13.59 -5.02 -0.87
C VAL A 38 -14.38 -4.68 0.39
N THR A 39 -14.24 -3.45 0.90
CA THR A 39 -15.03 -2.92 2.00
C THR A 39 -15.34 -1.44 1.79
N LEU A 40 -16.43 -0.99 2.39
CA LEU A 40 -16.77 0.43 2.48
C LEU A 40 -16.48 0.92 3.89
N THR A 41 -15.92 2.12 4.04
CA THR A 41 -15.76 2.75 5.34
C THR A 41 -16.58 4.05 5.43
N ALA A 42 -17.19 4.26 6.58
CA ALA A 42 -17.68 5.58 6.98
C ALA A 42 -16.56 6.24 7.80
N GLN A 43 -15.74 7.01 7.14
CA GLN A 43 -14.47 7.53 7.67
C GLN A 43 -14.33 9.02 7.35
N ASN A 44 -13.61 9.73 8.22
CA ASN A 44 -13.18 11.11 8.02
C ASN A 44 -11.76 11.31 8.62
N SER A 45 -11.30 12.56 8.69
CA SER A 45 -9.96 12.89 9.19
C SER A 45 -9.68 12.53 10.66
N VAL A 46 -10.71 12.25 11.47
CA VAL A 46 -10.59 12.00 12.92
C VAL A 46 -11.00 10.60 13.35
N SER A 47 -11.81 9.88 12.55
CA SER A 47 -12.36 8.59 12.96
C SER A 47 -12.75 7.68 11.80
N VAL A 48 -12.75 6.38 12.05
CA VAL A 48 -13.45 5.34 11.28
C VAL A 48 -14.66 4.92 12.10
N LYS A 49 -15.86 5.31 11.68
CA LYS A 49 -17.11 5.06 12.41
C LYS A 49 -17.64 3.65 12.18
N SER A 50 -17.59 3.19 10.94
CA SER A 50 -18.07 1.86 10.56
C SER A 50 -17.35 1.33 9.33
N ILE A 51 -17.32 0.00 9.22
CA ILE A 51 -16.77 -0.75 8.09
C ILE A 51 -17.87 -1.69 7.63
N TYR A 52 -18.13 -1.73 6.34
CA TYR A 52 -19.07 -2.65 5.70
C TYR A 52 -18.31 -3.54 4.72
N GLU A 53 -18.28 -4.84 5.00
CA GLU A 53 -17.64 -5.86 4.18
C GLU A 53 -18.55 -6.18 2.99
N LEU A 54 -18.03 -6.13 1.76
CA LEU A 54 -18.80 -6.51 0.59
C LEU A 54 -18.93 -8.03 0.47
N PRO A 55 -20.03 -8.55 -0.09
CA PRO A 55 -20.16 -9.98 -0.36
C PRO A 55 -19.05 -10.48 -1.30
N LEU A 56 -18.43 -11.63 -0.99
CA LEU A 56 -17.36 -12.22 -1.80
C LEU A 56 -17.74 -12.36 -3.28
N LYS A 57 -18.98 -12.78 -3.56
CA LYS A 57 -19.47 -12.88 -4.93
C LYS A 57 -19.41 -11.55 -5.69
N PHE A 58 -19.67 -10.43 -5.01
CA PHE A 58 -19.58 -9.12 -5.65
C PHE A 58 -18.14 -8.66 -5.85
N ILE A 59 -17.23 -9.05 -4.94
CA ILE A 59 -15.79 -8.83 -5.12
C ILE A 59 -15.29 -9.62 -6.32
N ASP A 60 -15.69 -10.87 -6.42
CA ASP A 60 -15.41 -11.77 -7.53
C ASP A 60 -15.85 -11.17 -8.88
N ASP A 61 -17.12 -10.72 -8.97
CA ASP A 61 -17.67 -10.08 -10.16
C ASP A 61 -16.86 -8.83 -10.58
N GLN A 62 -16.41 -8.01 -9.63
CA GLN A 62 -15.57 -6.83 -9.95
C GLN A 62 -14.22 -7.24 -10.57
N PHE A 63 -13.61 -8.33 -10.09
CA PHE A 63 -12.37 -8.85 -10.67
C PHE A 63 -12.58 -9.32 -12.09
N ASP A 64 -13.62 -10.14 -12.31
CA ASP A 64 -13.90 -10.72 -13.62
C ASP A 64 -14.19 -9.63 -14.66
N GLU A 65 -15.07 -8.68 -14.36
CA GLU A 65 -15.39 -7.56 -15.26
C GLU A 65 -14.18 -6.71 -15.63
N ILE A 66 -13.23 -6.49 -14.69
CA ILE A 66 -12.02 -5.73 -14.98
C ILE A 66 -11.00 -6.57 -15.76
N LEU A 67 -10.76 -7.81 -15.33
CA LEU A 67 -9.64 -8.58 -15.86
C LEU A 67 -9.97 -9.28 -17.18
N ASP A 68 -11.25 -9.60 -17.44
CA ASP A 68 -11.69 -10.17 -18.72
C ASP A 68 -11.71 -9.16 -19.88
N ASP A 69 -11.89 -7.85 -19.58
CA ASP A 69 -11.99 -6.81 -20.62
C ASP A 69 -10.78 -5.87 -20.59
N ILE A 70 -10.56 -5.18 -19.48
CA ILE A 70 -9.54 -4.12 -19.38
C ILE A 70 -8.15 -4.72 -19.14
N GLY A 71 -8.04 -5.69 -18.25
CA GLY A 71 -6.79 -6.26 -17.77
C GLY A 71 -6.01 -5.31 -16.86
N THR A 72 -4.82 -5.73 -16.42
CA THR A 72 -3.91 -4.92 -15.60
C THR A 72 -2.44 -5.24 -15.88
N ASP A 73 -1.57 -4.23 -15.83
CA ASP A 73 -0.11 -4.39 -15.99
C ASP A 73 0.61 -4.46 -14.64
N ALA A 74 -0.04 -3.96 -13.56
CA ALA A 74 0.38 -4.09 -12.17
C ALA A 74 -0.83 -3.91 -11.25
N ALA A 75 -0.78 -4.49 -10.05
CA ALA A 75 -1.82 -4.36 -9.05
C ALA A 75 -1.26 -3.99 -7.69
N LYS A 76 -2.04 -3.27 -6.87
CA LYS A 76 -1.74 -3.08 -5.44
C LYS A 76 -2.89 -3.58 -4.58
N THR A 77 -2.57 -4.02 -3.37
CA THR A 77 -3.58 -4.18 -2.33
C THR A 77 -3.35 -3.16 -1.21
N GLY A 78 -4.45 -2.69 -0.62
CA GLY A 78 -4.44 -1.93 0.63
C GLY A 78 -5.14 -2.71 1.74
N MET A 79 -6.03 -2.04 2.50
CA MET A 79 -6.85 -2.68 3.53
C MET A 79 -7.79 -3.74 2.94
N LEU A 80 -7.65 -5.00 3.35
CA LEU A 80 -8.47 -6.14 2.91
C LEU A 80 -9.41 -6.69 4.00
N TYR A 81 -9.19 -6.34 5.26
CA TYR A 81 -10.05 -6.55 6.41
C TYR A 81 -10.15 -8.01 6.92
N SER A 82 -10.57 -9.00 6.11
CA SER A 82 -10.84 -10.37 6.56
C SER A 82 -10.05 -11.44 5.81
N SER A 83 -9.90 -12.62 6.43
CA SER A 83 -9.25 -13.78 5.83
C SER A 83 -9.94 -14.25 4.56
N ASP A 84 -11.26 -14.20 4.51
CA ASP A 84 -12.02 -14.64 3.35
C ASP A 84 -11.77 -13.74 2.13
N ILE A 85 -11.76 -12.41 2.34
CA ILE A 85 -11.41 -11.45 1.28
C ILE A 85 -9.97 -11.66 0.82
N ILE A 86 -9.01 -11.84 1.74
CA ILE A 86 -7.60 -12.07 1.39
C ILE A 86 -7.45 -13.33 0.55
N ASN A 87 -8.15 -14.41 0.93
CA ASN A 87 -8.13 -15.66 0.19
C ASN A 87 -8.70 -15.48 -1.21
N GLU A 88 -9.82 -14.76 -1.36
CA GLU A 88 -10.44 -14.49 -2.65
C GLU A 88 -9.53 -13.65 -3.55
N VAL A 89 -8.96 -12.56 -3.02
CA VAL A 89 -7.99 -11.71 -3.74
C VAL A 89 -6.78 -12.53 -4.23
N ALA A 90 -6.23 -13.40 -3.38
CA ALA A 90 -5.11 -14.24 -3.76
C ALA A 90 -5.50 -15.24 -4.86
N ASN A 91 -6.68 -15.86 -4.77
CA ASN A 91 -7.18 -16.77 -5.79
C ASN A 91 -7.36 -16.06 -7.15
N LYS A 92 -7.95 -14.84 -7.16
CA LYS A 92 -8.15 -14.07 -8.39
C LYS A 92 -6.81 -13.63 -9.01
N PHE A 93 -5.84 -13.20 -8.21
CA PHE A 93 -4.52 -12.86 -8.73
C PHE A 93 -3.82 -14.07 -9.37
N ILE A 94 -3.98 -15.27 -8.80
CA ILE A 94 -3.45 -16.51 -9.37
C ILE A 94 -4.22 -16.90 -10.64
N GLN A 95 -5.55 -16.87 -10.60
CA GLN A 95 -6.42 -17.25 -11.72
C GLN A 95 -6.11 -16.43 -12.98
N TYR A 96 -5.92 -15.12 -12.83
CA TYR A 96 -5.66 -14.20 -13.92
C TYR A 96 -4.16 -13.93 -14.18
N ASP A 97 -3.28 -14.67 -13.51
CA ASP A 97 -1.81 -14.51 -13.63
C ASP A 97 -1.35 -13.05 -13.49
N VAL A 98 -1.94 -12.32 -12.53
CA VAL A 98 -1.63 -10.90 -12.31
C VAL A 98 -0.15 -10.74 -11.90
N LYS A 99 0.55 -9.83 -12.57
CA LYS A 99 1.97 -9.57 -12.34
C LYS A 99 2.19 -8.26 -11.56
N ASN A 100 3.42 -8.04 -11.09
CA ASN A 100 3.83 -6.82 -10.41
C ASN A 100 2.89 -6.42 -9.24
N ILE A 101 2.54 -7.40 -8.41
CA ILE A 101 1.64 -7.19 -7.26
C ILE A 101 2.42 -6.51 -6.13
N VAL A 102 1.94 -5.34 -5.69
CA VAL A 102 2.46 -4.60 -4.52
C VAL A 102 1.47 -4.72 -3.36
N ILE A 103 1.88 -5.28 -2.24
CA ILE A 103 1.03 -5.42 -1.06
C ILE A 103 1.42 -4.41 0.00
N ASP A 104 0.51 -3.48 0.31
CA ASP A 104 0.57 -2.67 1.52
C ASP A 104 -0.24 -3.38 2.62
N PRO A 105 0.42 -4.03 3.62
CA PRO A 105 -0.26 -4.88 4.58
C PRO A 105 -0.89 -4.07 5.72
N VAL A 106 -1.88 -3.26 5.39
CA VAL A 106 -2.52 -2.34 6.32
C VAL A 106 -3.22 -3.09 7.45
N MET A 107 -2.72 -2.96 8.69
CA MET A 107 -3.26 -3.62 9.88
C MET A 107 -3.99 -2.67 10.81
N ILE A 108 -3.51 -1.43 10.94
CA ILE A 108 -4.02 -0.43 11.88
C ILE A 108 -4.08 0.93 11.19
N SER A 109 -5.18 1.67 11.41
CA SER A 109 -5.35 3.03 10.87
C SER A 109 -4.47 4.06 11.60
N LYS A 110 -4.34 5.25 11.01
CA LYS A 110 -3.72 6.42 11.68
C LYS A 110 -4.41 6.81 12.99
N THR A 111 -5.69 6.52 13.12
CA THR A 111 -6.50 6.77 14.34
C THR A 111 -6.52 5.59 15.30
N ASN A 112 -5.58 4.65 15.14
CA ASN A 112 -5.41 3.46 15.99
C ASN A 112 -6.60 2.49 16.00
N VAL A 113 -7.39 2.47 14.93
CA VAL A 113 -8.46 1.48 14.71
C VAL A 113 -7.86 0.27 13.99
N ARG A 114 -8.17 -0.94 14.48
CA ARG A 114 -7.77 -2.19 13.80
C ARG A 114 -8.51 -2.32 12.47
N LEU A 115 -7.77 -2.46 11.40
CA LEU A 115 -8.26 -2.55 10.02
C LEU A 115 -8.09 -3.95 9.40
N LEU A 116 -7.37 -4.84 10.08
CA LEU A 116 -7.21 -6.24 9.72
C LEU A 116 -7.65 -7.10 10.90
N LYS A 117 -8.55 -8.06 10.67
CA LYS A 117 -8.93 -9.05 11.68
C LYS A 117 -7.69 -9.89 12.06
N GLU A 118 -7.61 -10.33 13.32
CA GLU A 118 -6.42 -11.02 13.82
C GLU A 118 -6.17 -12.35 13.12
N ASP A 119 -7.23 -13.08 12.83
CA ASP A 119 -7.25 -14.33 12.09
C ASP A 119 -6.86 -14.18 10.61
N ALA A 120 -6.87 -12.96 10.09
CA ALA A 120 -6.53 -12.66 8.71
C ALA A 120 -5.02 -12.51 8.45
N ILE A 121 -4.20 -12.36 9.52
CA ILE A 121 -2.74 -12.21 9.38
C ILE A 121 -2.12 -13.43 8.72
N ASP A 122 -2.54 -14.64 9.09
CA ASP A 122 -2.03 -15.88 8.51
C ASP A 122 -2.35 -16.00 7.01
N ALA A 123 -3.56 -15.65 6.60
CA ALA A 123 -3.93 -15.62 5.18
C ALA A 123 -3.11 -14.58 4.41
N MET A 124 -2.88 -13.40 5.00
CA MET A 124 -2.05 -12.34 4.42
C MET A 124 -0.61 -12.84 4.19
N VAL A 125 0.02 -13.41 5.21
CA VAL A 125 1.43 -13.82 5.15
C VAL A 125 1.61 -15.09 4.31
N ASN A 126 0.76 -16.11 4.52
CA ASN A 126 0.96 -17.44 3.97
C ASN A 126 0.38 -17.63 2.56
N LYS A 127 -0.52 -16.76 2.11
CA LYS A 127 -1.09 -16.83 0.75
C LYS A 127 -0.74 -15.58 -0.07
N LEU A 128 -1.28 -14.43 0.31
CA LEU A 128 -1.23 -13.25 -0.54
C LEU A 128 0.19 -12.70 -0.71
N MET A 129 0.98 -12.60 0.38
CA MET A 129 2.34 -12.07 0.28
C MET A 129 3.27 -12.98 -0.54
N LYS A 130 3.05 -14.30 -0.55
CA LYS A 130 3.88 -15.25 -1.32
C LYS A 130 3.75 -15.14 -2.83
N ILE A 131 2.67 -14.56 -3.32
CA ILE A 131 2.44 -14.33 -4.76
C ILE A 131 2.75 -12.90 -5.19
N SER A 132 3.20 -12.06 -4.24
CA SER A 132 3.49 -10.66 -4.53
C SER A 132 4.90 -10.45 -5.10
N TYR A 133 5.08 -9.35 -5.78
CA TYR A 133 6.39 -8.88 -6.22
C TYR A 133 7.08 -8.03 -5.16
N LEU A 134 6.30 -7.27 -4.38
CA LEU A 134 6.79 -6.39 -3.32
C LEU A 134 5.77 -6.31 -2.18
N ILE A 135 6.26 -6.31 -0.94
CA ILE A 135 5.47 -5.89 0.22
C ILE A 135 6.03 -4.61 0.82
N THR A 136 5.16 -3.74 1.35
CA THR A 136 5.54 -2.42 1.89
C THR A 136 5.11 -2.21 3.34
N PRO A 137 5.48 -3.07 4.29
CA PRO A 137 5.10 -2.91 5.69
C PRO A 137 5.73 -1.66 6.32
N ASN A 138 5.01 -1.00 7.22
CA ASN A 138 5.62 -0.08 8.18
C ASN A 138 6.32 -0.87 9.31
N MET A 139 7.04 -0.19 10.21
CA MET A 139 7.77 -0.87 11.29
C MET A 139 6.88 -1.72 12.19
N PRO A 140 5.72 -1.25 12.71
CA PRO A 140 4.79 -2.08 13.47
C PRO A 140 4.28 -3.31 12.70
N GLU A 141 3.95 -3.16 11.44
CA GLU A 141 3.53 -4.26 10.56
C GLU A 141 4.67 -5.26 10.33
N ALA A 142 5.88 -4.76 10.10
CA ALA A 142 7.08 -5.61 9.97
C ALA A 142 7.39 -6.38 11.26
N GLU A 143 7.18 -5.78 12.45
CA GLU A 143 7.31 -6.50 13.74
C GLU A 143 6.32 -7.67 13.84
N VAL A 144 5.07 -7.46 13.43
CA VAL A 144 4.04 -8.52 13.42
C VAL A 144 4.42 -9.64 12.47
N ILE A 145 4.81 -9.31 11.24
CA ILE A 145 5.13 -10.29 10.19
C ILE A 145 6.41 -11.06 10.53
N SER A 146 7.47 -10.37 10.99
CA SER A 146 8.76 -10.99 11.32
C SER A 146 8.78 -11.65 12.69
N LYS A 147 7.80 -11.35 13.55
CA LYS A 147 7.76 -11.73 14.97
C LYS A 147 8.99 -11.27 15.78
N THR A 148 9.58 -10.12 15.36
CA THR A 148 10.74 -9.50 16.02
C THR A 148 10.48 -8.04 16.36
N LYS A 149 11.21 -7.49 17.35
CA LYS A 149 11.11 -6.06 17.69
C LYS A 149 12.09 -5.23 16.88
N ILE A 150 11.65 -4.06 16.43
CA ILE A 150 12.43 -3.13 15.62
C ILE A 150 12.68 -1.85 16.43
N LYS A 151 13.91 -1.71 16.95
CA LYS A 151 14.33 -0.56 17.76
C LYS A 151 15.31 0.35 17.03
N ASN A 152 15.95 -0.13 15.99
CA ASN A 152 16.99 0.57 15.24
C ASN A 152 17.06 0.10 13.79
N TYR A 153 17.93 0.71 13.03
CA TYR A 153 18.12 0.43 11.60
C TYR A 153 18.58 -1.01 11.33
N ASN A 154 19.41 -1.58 12.20
CA ASN A 154 19.86 -2.97 12.04
C ASN A 154 18.72 -3.97 12.29
N ASP A 155 17.84 -3.66 13.25
CA ASP A 155 16.64 -4.48 13.49
C ASP A 155 15.71 -4.45 12.27
N MET A 156 15.56 -3.29 11.59
CA MET A 156 14.80 -3.21 10.33
C MET A 156 15.39 -4.14 9.26
N LYS A 157 16.71 -4.13 9.07
CA LYS A 157 17.38 -5.04 8.13
C LYS A 157 17.16 -6.50 8.48
N ASN A 158 17.29 -6.83 9.78
CA ASN A 158 17.06 -8.18 10.25
C ASN A 158 15.61 -8.62 10.01
N ALA A 159 14.63 -7.78 10.34
CA ALA A 159 13.22 -8.06 10.09
C ALA A 159 12.94 -8.27 8.59
N ALA A 160 13.52 -7.44 7.71
CA ALA A 160 13.37 -7.59 6.26
C ALA A 160 13.91 -8.94 5.76
N LYS A 161 15.08 -9.38 6.26
CA LYS A 161 15.64 -10.73 5.94
C LYS A 161 14.73 -11.85 6.42
N ILE A 162 14.24 -11.79 7.66
CA ILE A 162 13.34 -12.81 8.22
C ILE A 162 12.07 -12.91 7.37
N ILE A 163 11.47 -11.76 7.02
CA ILE A 163 10.27 -11.72 6.19
C ILE A 163 10.57 -12.33 4.81
N TYR A 164 11.64 -11.89 4.14
CA TYR A 164 12.02 -12.42 2.83
C TYR A 164 12.23 -13.95 2.86
N ASN A 165 12.93 -14.46 3.87
CA ASN A 165 13.17 -15.90 3.99
C ASN A 165 11.88 -16.72 4.16
N ASN A 166 10.83 -16.11 4.73
CA ASN A 166 9.54 -16.77 4.93
C ASN A 166 8.63 -16.74 3.70
N ILE A 167 8.72 -15.70 2.87
CA ILE A 167 7.77 -15.48 1.78
C ILE A 167 8.41 -15.38 0.39
N SER A 168 9.74 -15.27 0.30
CA SER A 168 10.51 -15.13 -0.96
C SER A 168 10.07 -13.97 -1.85
N THR A 169 9.78 -12.82 -1.23
CA THR A 169 9.25 -11.61 -1.90
C THR A 169 10.07 -10.39 -1.48
N ASN A 170 10.28 -9.42 -2.38
CA ASN A 170 10.94 -8.16 -2.05
C ASN A 170 10.25 -7.44 -0.88
N VAL A 171 11.02 -6.90 0.07
CA VAL A 171 10.51 -6.30 1.31
C VAL A 171 10.98 -4.86 1.44
N LEU A 172 10.05 -3.90 1.36
CA LEU A 172 10.32 -2.50 1.63
C LEU A 172 9.76 -2.11 3.01
N ILE A 173 10.58 -2.08 4.05
CA ILE A 173 10.14 -1.61 5.38
C ILE A 173 10.17 -0.08 5.41
N LYS A 174 9.00 0.53 5.69
CA LYS A 174 8.82 1.99 5.79
C LYS A 174 9.30 2.50 7.14
N GLY A 175 10.37 3.32 7.16
CA GLY A 175 10.99 3.85 8.39
C GLY A 175 10.41 5.17 8.90
N GLY A 176 9.24 5.58 8.45
CA GLY A 176 8.60 6.85 8.82
C GLY A 176 8.28 7.03 10.31
N HIS A 177 8.32 5.98 11.10
CA HIS A 177 8.03 6.00 12.54
C HIS A 177 9.27 6.29 13.43
N TYR A 178 10.47 6.33 12.85
CA TYR A 178 11.69 6.66 13.61
C TYR A 178 11.74 8.16 13.92
N ASN A 179 12.02 8.52 15.18
CA ASN A 179 12.11 9.93 15.59
C ASN A 179 13.47 10.52 15.16
N SER A 180 13.66 10.75 13.85
CA SER A 180 14.87 11.31 13.27
C SER A 180 14.54 12.41 12.26
N TYR A 181 15.52 13.22 11.92
CA TYR A 181 15.44 14.28 10.91
C TYR A 181 15.14 13.73 9.50
N PHE A 182 15.45 12.45 9.27
CA PHE A 182 15.18 11.74 8.04
C PHE A 182 14.21 10.57 8.28
N SER A 183 13.37 10.27 7.30
CA SER A 183 12.66 9.02 7.14
C SER A 183 13.46 8.14 6.20
N SER A 184 13.88 6.95 6.64
CA SER A 184 14.66 6.00 5.84
C SER A 184 13.86 4.73 5.65
N ASP A 185 13.52 4.41 4.40
CA ASP A 185 12.94 3.12 4.06
C ASP A 185 14.05 2.16 3.62
N ILE A 186 13.92 0.88 3.94
CA ILE A 186 14.88 -0.17 3.60
C ILE A 186 14.21 -1.19 2.70
N LEU A 187 14.75 -1.35 1.49
CA LEU A 187 14.43 -2.48 0.62
C LEU A 187 15.43 -3.61 0.85
N TYR A 188 14.96 -4.84 0.93
CA TYR A 188 15.72 -6.06 0.78
C TYR A 188 15.13 -6.89 -0.36
N ASP A 189 15.95 -7.20 -1.37
CA ASP A 189 15.53 -7.94 -2.58
C ASP A 189 15.91 -9.43 -2.57
N GLY A 190 16.45 -9.88 -1.44
CA GLY A 190 16.94 -11.25 -1.25
C GLY A 190 18.46 -11.35 -1.32
N ASP A 191 19.11 -10.38 -1.90
CA ASP A 191 20.58 -10.33 -2.05
C ASP A 191 21.14 -9.10 -1.35
N GLU A 192 20.69 -7.89 -1.71
CA GLU A 192 21.22 -6.64 -1.24
C GLU A 192 20.19 -5.78 -0.49
N PHE A 193 20.72 -4.82 0.29
CA PHE A 193 19.95 -3.79 0.96
C PHE A 193 20.10 -2.46 0.25
N TYR A 194 18.96 -1.81 -0.03
CA TYR A 194 18.91 -0.45 -0.56
C TYR A 194 18.22 0.47 0.45
N GLU A 195 18.81 1.62 0.70
CA GLU A 195 18.25 2.64 1.60
C GLU A 195 17.73 3.83 0.82
N PHE A 196 16.50 4.24 1.12
CA PHE A 196 15.85 5.42 0.53
C PHE A 196 15.57 6.45 1.62
N LYS A 197 16.41 7.50 1.67
CA LYS A 197 16.29 8.59 2.63
C LYS A 197 15.44 9.74 2.09
N MET A 198 14.60 10.30 2.93
CA MET A 198 13.83 11.51 2.66
C MET A 198 13.86 12.42 3.88
N LYS A 199 14.05 13.74 3.66
CA LYS A 199 13.93 14.72 4.73
C LYS A 199 12.50 14.73 5.26
N ARG A 200 12.33 14.71 6.59
CA ARG A 200 11.01 14.81 7.19
C ARG A 200 10.40 16.18 6.93
N VAL A 201 9.13 16.19 6.59
CA VAL A 201 8.33 17.40 6.49
C VAL A 201 7.49 17.50 7.76
N ASP A 202 7.59 18.61 8.47
CA ASP A 202 6.80 18.86 9.68
C ASP A 202 5.39 19.25 9.29
N THR A 203 4.47 18.28 9.32
CA THR A 203 3.06 18.47 9.00
C THR A 203 2.20 17.39 9.63
N LYS A 204 0.94 17.73 9.95
CA LYS A 204 -0.10 16.76 10.34
C LYS A 204 -0.80 16.12 9.15
N ASN A 205 -0.60 16.66 7.93
CA ASN A 205 -1.29 16.22 6.72
C ASN A 205 -0.56 15.00 6.13
N THR A 206 -0.76 13.84 6.73
CA THR A 206 -0.07 12.59 6.38
C THR A 206 -1.03 11.43 6.17
N HIS A 207 -2.36 11.70 6.11
CA HIS A 207 -3.36 10.67 5.87
C HIS A 207 -3.25 10.12 4.45
N GLY A 208 -3.19 8.78 4.31
CA GLY A 208 -3.02 8.11 3.03
C GLY A 208 -1.57 8.05 2.50
N THR A 209 -0.55 8.37 3.31
CA THR A 209 0.86 8.30 2.87
C THR A 209 1.27 6.88 2.43
N GLY A 210 0.83 5.83 3.15
CA GLY A 210 1.09 4.44 2.80
C GLY A 210 0.45 4.07 1.47
N ASP A 211 -0.86 4.33 1.35
CA ASP A 211 -1.61 4.09 0.11
C ASP A 211 -0.97 4.79 -1.09
N THR A 212 -0.65 6.08 -0.94
CA THR A 212 -0.03 6.87 -2.01
C THR A 212 1.35 6.33 -2.40
N LEU A 213 2.17 5.88 -1.44
CA LEU A 213 3.49 5.29 -1.73
C LEU A 213 3.35 3.98 -2.51
N SER A 214 2.54 3.05 -2.02
CA SER A 214 2.34 1.76 -2.69
C SER A 214 1.72 1.94 -4.09
N SER A 215 0.76 2.85 -4.24
CA SER A 215 0.15 3.18 -5.53
C SER A 215 1.14 3.83 -6.51
N ALA A 216 2.02 4.71 -6.04
CA ALA A 216 3.05 5.31 -6.87
C ALA A 216 4.07 4.24 -7.33
N ILE A 217 4.53 3.36 -6.44
CA ILE A 217 5.42 2.25 -6.80
C ILE A 217 4.76 1.38 -7.87
N THR A 218 3.50 0.99 -7.68
CA THR A 218 2.74 0.17 -8.62
C THR A 218 2.61 0.87 -9.98
N SER A 219 2.35 2.18 -9.99
CA SER A 219 2.29 2.98 -11.23
C SER A 219 3.60 2.98 -11.99
N TYR A 220 4.73 3.13 -11.30
CA TYR A 220 6.05 3.10 -11.95
C TYR A 220 6.44 1.70 -12.42
N LEU A 221 6.07 0.64 -11.70
CA LEU A 221 6.25 -0.74 -12.16
C LEU A 221 5.45 -1.03 -13.42
N ALA A 222 4.18 -0.59 -13.49
CA ALA A 222 3.35 -0.70 -14.68
C ALA A 222 3.95 0.05 -15.88
N ASN A 223 4.69 1.14 -15.64
CA ASN A 223 5.47 1.86 -16.65
C ASN A 223 6.82 1.19 -16.98
N GLY A 224 7.08 -0.04 -16.53
CA GLY A 224 8.30 -0.80 -16.83
C GLY A 224 9.55 -0.35 -16.06
N LYS A 225 9.41 0.45 -15.00
CA LYS A 225 10.55 0.84 -14.17
C LYS A 225 11.05 -0.32 -13.32
N LYS A 226 12.37 -0.44 -13.16
CA LYS A 226 12.97 -1.40 -12.23
C LYS A 226 12.62 -1.04 -10.78
N LEU A 227 12.57 -2.02 -9.88
CA LEU A 227 12.10 -1.85 -8.50
C LEU A 227 12.74 -0.68 -7.76
N CYS A 228 14.07 -0.61 -7.72
CA CYS A 228 14.77 0.49 -7.03
C CYS A 228 14.47 1.87 -7.62
N GLU A 229 14.33 1.96 -8.97
CA GLU A 229 13.94 3.19 -9.65
C GLU A 229 12.50 3.57 -9.32
N ALA A 230 11.57 2.61 -9.36
CA ALA A 230 10.17 2.80 -9.01
C ALA A 230 10.03 3.34 -7.58
N ILE A 231 10.73 2.74 -6.60
CA ILE A 231 10.73 3.20 -5.21
C ILE A 231 11.30 4.62 -5.10
N LYS A 232 12.43 4.89 -5.75
CA LYS A 232 13.08 6.23 -5.71
C LYS A 232 12.16 7.32 -6.28
N LEU A 233 11.53 7.08 -7.42
CA LEU A 233 10.59 8.02 -8.04
C LEU A 233 9.34 8.21 -7.17
N SER A 234 8.82 7.13 -6.57
CA SER A 234 7.68 7.18 -5.65
C SER A 234 7.98 7.99 -4.41
N ARG A 235 9.19 7.87 -3.86
CA ARG A 235 9.63 8.70 -2.72
C ARG A 235 9.66 10.18 -3.08
N GLY A 236 10.13 10.53 -4.26
CA GLY A 236 10.10 11.92 -4.77
C GLY A 236 8.66 12.43 -4.92
N TYR A 237 7.75 11.61 -5.45
CA TYR A 237 6.34 11.96 -5.57
C TYR A 237 5.71 12.18 -4.19
N ILE A 238 5.92 11.27 -3.23
CA ILE A 238 5.44 11.40 -1.85
C ILE A 238 5.95 12.67 -1.18
N GLU A 239 7.23 12.99 -1.32
CA GLU A 239 7.81 14.21 -0.77
C GLU A 239 7.06 15.45 -1.28
N GLY A 240 6.79 15.48 -2.57
CA GLY A 240 6.00 16.56 -3.19
C GLY A 240 4.57 16.60 -2.67
N THR A 241 3.87 15.46 -2.55
CA THR A 241 2.50 15.42 -2.02
C THR A 241 2.41 15.91 -0.59
N ILE A 242 3.41 15.60 0.26
CA ILE A 242 3.45 16.03 1.66
C ILE A 242 3.79 17.52 1.75
N LYS A 243 4.80 18.00 1.01
CA LYS A 243 5.22 19.43 1.00
C LYS A 243 4.12 20.37 0.55
N ASN A 244 3.29 19.93 -0.40
CA ASN A 244 2.19 20.70 -0.95
C ASN A 244 0.83 20.32 -0.33
N SER A 245 0.82 19.55 0.78
CA SER A 245 -0.41 19.18 1.47
C SER A 245 -1.12 20.40 2.05
N PHE A 246 -2.42 20.29 2.25
CA PHE A 246 -3.25 21.34 2.79
C PHE A 246 -4.10 20.81 3.94
N PRO A 247 -4.41 21.65 4.94
CA PRO A 247 -5.27 21.25 6.05
C PRO A 247 -6.70 21.03 5.56
N MET A 248 -7.27 19.87 5.87
CA MET A 248 -8.66 19.54 5.59
C MET A 248 -9.21 18.64 6.70
N GLY A 249 -10.35 19.05 7.25
CA GLY A 249 -10.90 18.38 8.43
C GLY A 249 -10.21 18.81 9.74
N LYS A 250 -10.56 18.14 10.83
CA LYS A 250 -10.05 18.45 12.19
C LYS A 250 -8.89 17.56 12.65
N GLY A 251 -8.64 16.47 11.94
CA GLY A 251 -7.62 15.47 12.28
C GLY A 251 -6.42 15.51 11.34
N TYR A 252 -5.96 14.33 10.94
CA TYR A 252 -4.88 14.20 9.95
C TYR A 252 -5.38 14.60 8.57
N GLY A 253 -4.82 15.68 8.01
CA GLY A 253 -5.18 16.14 6.67
C GLY A 253 -4.66 15.23 5.56
N PRO A 254 -5.24 15.30 4.35
CA PRO A 254 -4.85 14.52 3.19
C PRO A 254 -3.57 15.05 2.54
N LEU A 255 -2.97 14.22 1.72
CA LEU A 255 -1.90 14.58 0.80
C LEU A 255 -2.45 15.38 -0.40
N ASN A 256 -1.60 16.19 -1.03
CA ASN A 256 -1.92 16.81 -2.31
C ASN A 256 -1.46 15.92 -3.47
N HIS A 257 -2.33 15.02 -3.94
CA HIS A 257 -1.99 14.09 -5.02
C HIS A 257 -1.79 14.79 -6.38
N PHE A 258 -2.40 15.96 -6.58
CA PHE A 258 -2.38 16.68 -7.86
C PHE A 258 -1.31 17.77 -7.95
N TRP A 259 -0.37 17.84 -7.03
CA TRP A 259 0.71 18.85 -7.04
C TRP A 259 1.57 18.83 -8.31
N VAL A 260 1.61 17.70 -9.01
CA VAL A 260 2.36 17.52 -10.28
C VAL A 260 1.54 17.89 -11.52
N ILE A 261 0.22 18.11 -11.38
CA ILE A 261 -0.66 18.49 -12.47
C ILE A 261 -0.60 20.02 -12.61
N LYS A 262 -0.13 20.47 -13.75
CA LYS A 262 -0.06 21.89 -14.11
C LYS A 262 -1.28 22.29 -14.88
#